data_46b858f773850d22d2cce524c97c9f04
#
_entry.id   46b858f773850d22d2cce524c97c9f04
#
_cell.length_a   1.000
_cell.length_b   1.000
_cell.length_c   1.000
_cell.angle_alpha   90.00
_cell.angle_beta   90.00
_cell.angle_gamma   90.00
#
_symmetry.space_group_name_H-M   'P 1'
#
loop_
_entity.id
_entity.type
_entity.pdbx_description
1 polymer ?
#
loop_
_entity_poly.entity_id
_entity_poly.type
_entity_poly.pdbx_seq_one_letter_code
_entity_poly.pdbx_strand_id
1 'polypeptide(L)'
;MHMSEFWSGDLGLTLVTISLAVLIFVITPLREAGIHGRVFFDLVVVTLMVSGALTIKLSHLARGFAIAVVLVCAAVLAAGRLHPTPFLHELGSFLVTATLLLYVRIVLLVMFRGGPITWSRIQGGVCAYLLLGMAWASAFQLVEQLIPGSFNFVTAPTDIDQLTSRLIYFSFGTLTTVGSSITPLLPFARSLTIAEAIVGQLFPATLIGALVAMAMESRNKP
;
A
#
# COMPACT_ATOMS: atom_id res chain seq x y z
N MET A 1 19.83 -5.45 -26.53
CA MET A 1 18.95 -5.25 -25.36
C MET A 1 19.11 -6.47 -24.48
N HIS A 2 19.84 -6.31 -23.36
CA HIS A 2 20.26 -7.45 -22.55
C HIS A 2 19.08 -8.12 -21.83
N MET A 3 18.85 -9.40 -22.06
CA MET A 3 17.81 -10.24 -21.45
C MET A 3 17.85 -10.23 -19.91
N SER A 4 19.01 -9.99 -19.30
CA SER A 4 19.21 -9.84 -17.86
C SER A 4 18.56 -8.59 -17.23
N GLU A 5 18.42 -7.49 -18.00
CA GLU A 5 17.76 -6.27 -17.52
C GLU A 5 16.22 -6.37 -17.52
N PHE A 6 15.68 -7.19 -18.43
CA PHE A 6 14.24 -7.49 -18.51
C PHE A 6 13.78 -8.30 -17.28
N TRP A 7 14.53 -9.35 -16.95
CA TRP A 7 14.20 -10.25 -15.83
C TRP A 7 14.33 -9.60 -14.44
N SER A 8 15.27 -8.67 -14.24
CA SER A 8 15.47 -8.06 -12.91
C SER A 8 14.34 -7.10 -12.50
N GLY A 9 13.77 -6.37 -13.46
CA GLY A 9 12.65 -5.45 -13.20
C GLY A 9 11.32 -6.19 -12.95
N ASP A 10 11.05 -7.23 -13.72
CA ASP A 10 9.81 -8.01 -13.64
C ASP A 10 9.77 -8.88 -12.37
N LEU A 11 10.88 -9.50 -11.99
CA LEU A 11 10.98 -10.27 -10.74
C LEU A 11 10.78 -9.40 -9.49
N GLY A 12 11.35 -8.19 -9.47
CA GLY A 12 11.18 -7.29 -8.35
C GLY A 12 9.72 -6.88 -8.15
N LEU A 13 9.02 -6.50 -9.21
CA LEU A 13 7.61 -6.12 -9.16
C LEU A 13 6.72 -7.32 -8.77
N THR A 14 7.01 -8.50 -9.29
CA THR A 14 6.31 -9.74 -8.94
C THR A 14 6.48 -10.07 -7.45
N LEU A 15 7.69 -9.96 -6.92
CA LEU A 15 7.98 -10.17 -5.50
C LEU A 15 7.22 -9.17 -4.61
N VAL A 16 7.19 -7.89 -4.98
CA VAL A 16 6.40 -6.86 -4.27
C VAL A 16 4.92 -7.24 -4.26
N THR A 17 4.36 -7.58 -5.42
CA THR A 17 2.93 -7.92 -5.54
C THR A 17 2.56 -9.16 -4.73
N ILE A 18 3.37 -10.22 -4.80
CA ILE A 18 3.17 -11.45 -4.02
C ILE A 18 3.29 -11.15 -2.52
N SER A 19 4.31 -10.39 -2.10
CA SER A 19 4.51 -10.04 -0.70
C SER A 19 3.33 -9.21 -0.16
N LEU A 20 2.79 -8.27 -0.95
CA LEU A 20 1.57 -7.53 -0.59
C LEU A 20 0.36 -8.46 -0.47
N ALA A 21 0.17 -9.36 -1.42
CA ALA A 21 -0.92 -10.32 -1.37
C ALA A 21 -0.82 -11.22 -0.12
N VAL A 22 0.36 -11.74 0.18
CA VAL A 22 0.61 -12.54 1.41
C VAL A 22 0.35 -11.71 2.66
N LEU A 23 0.79 -10.45 2.70
CA LEU A 23 0.54 -9.55 3.83
C LEU A 23 -0.98 -9.37 4.07
N ILE A 24 -1.73 -9.06 3.02
CA ILE A 24 -3.14 -8.72 3.10
C ILE A 24 -3.99 -9.98 3.39
N PHE A 25 -3.77 -11.06 2.65
CA PHE A 25 -4.66 -12.24 2.68
C PHE A 25 -4.27 -13.30 3.69
N VAL A 26 -3.01 -13.34 4.14
CA VAL A 26 -2.53 -14.37 5.06
C VAL A 26 -2.16 -13.78 6.41
N ILE A 27 -1.27 -12.77 6.43
CA ILE A 27 -0.71 -12.26 7.68
C ILE A 27 -1.73 -11.44 8.46
N THR A 28 -2.53 -10.62 7.78
CA THR A 28 -3.54 -9.77 8.42
C THR A 28 -4.58 -10.60 9.20
N PRO A 29 -5.22 -11.65 8.62
CA PRO A 29 -6.13 -12.52 9.37
C PRO A 29 -5.46 -13.30 10.50
N LEU A 30 -4.22 -13.76 10.32
CA LEU A 30 -3.48 -14.46 11.38
C LEU A 30 -3.20 -13.57 12.59
N ARG A 31 -2.91 -12.29 12.37
CA ARG A 31 -2.73 -11.31 13.46
C ARG A 31 -4.04 -11.05 14.20
N GLU A 32 -5.15 -10.94 13.49
CA GLU A 32 -6.46 -10.78 14.12
C GLU A 32 -6.83 -12.00 14.98
N ALA A 33 -6.43 -13.20 14.58
CA ALA A 33 -6.59 -14.44 15.35
C ALA A 33 -5.63 -14.55 16.56
N GLY A 34 -4.80 -13.52 16.83
CA GLY A 34 -3.89 -13.51 17.99
C GLY A 34 -2.61 -14.32 17.79
N ILE A 35 -2.35 -14.81 16.59
CA ILE A 35 -1.10 -15.49 16.26
C ILE A 35 0.00 -14.46 16.13
N HIS A 36 0.98 -14.51 17.05
CA HIS A 36 2.06 -13.52 17.15
C HIS A 36 3.04 -13.60 15.97
N GLY A 37 2.62 -13.04 14.82
CA GLY A 37 3.43 -12.90 13.59
C GLY A 37 4.05 -11.52 13.41
N ARG A 38 4.28 -10.74 14.50
CA ARG A 38 4.79 -9.35 14.44
C ARG A 38 6.08 -9.25 13.63
N VAL A 39 7.04 -10.11 13.92
CA VAL A 39 8.35 -10.13 13.23
C VAL A 39 8.16 -10.43 11.74
N PHE A 40 7.23 -11.33 11.40
CA PHE A 40 6.98 -11.70 10.02
C PHE A 40 6.30 -10.56 9.23
N PHE A 41 5.34 -9.86 9.85
CA PHE A 41 4.70 -8.67 9.28
C PHE A 41 5.75 -7.58 8.97
N ASP A 42 6.60 -7.30 9.94
CA ASP A 42 7.64 -6.29 9.80
C ASP A 42 8.66 -6.65 8.72
N LEU A 43 9.04 -7.92 8.66
CA LEU A 43 9.95 -8.43 7.63
C LEU A 43 9.33 -8.24 6.25
N VAL A 44 8.03 -8.50 6.09
CA VAL A 44 7.31 -8.30 4.82
C VAL A 44 7.20 -6.81 4.49
N VAL A 45 6.86 -5.95 5.45
CA VAL A 45 6.80 -4.49 5.23
C VAL A 45 8.17 -3.94 4.85
N VAL A 46 9.23 -4.33 5.56
CA VAL A 46 10.61 -3.92 5.23
C VAL A 46 11.02 -4.46 3.86
N THR A 47 10.71 -5.72 3.56
CA THR A 47 11.00 -6.33 2.24
C THR A 47 10.27 -5.59 1.12
N LEU A 48 9.00 -5.22 1.32
CA LEU A 48 8.23 -4.39 0.40
C LEU A 48 8.88 -3.03 0.17
N MET A 49 9.28 -2.38 1.25
CA MET A 49 9.91 -1.06 1.17
C MET A 49 11.27 -1.12 0.46
N VAL A 50 12.11 -2.11 0.78
CA VAL A 50 13.42 -2.30 0.17
C VAL A 50 13.29 -2.71 -1.29
N SER A 51 12.43 -3.68 -1.61
CA SER A 51 12.24 -4.14 -2.99
C SER A 51 11.64 -3.04 -3.88
N GLY A 52 10.72 -2.24 -3.35
CA GLY A 52 10.20 -1.06 -4.03
C GLY A 52 11.30 -0.04 -4.36
N ALA A 53 12.18 0.25 -3.41
CA ALA A 53 13.32 1.17 -3.62
C ALA A 53 14.35 0.63 -4.63
N LEU A 54 14.56 -0.69 -4.70
CA LEU A 54 15.54 -1.32 -5.60
C LEU A 54 15.00 -1.52 -7.03
N THR A 55 13.69 -1.75 -7.18
CA THR A 55 13.08 -2.09 -8.48
C THR A 55 12.97 -0.90 -9.43
N ILE A 56 13.02 0.32 -8.91
CA ILE A 56 12.79 1.52 -9.71
C ILE A 56 14.12 2.02 -10.25
N LYS A 57 14.23 2.16 -11.59
CA LYS A 57 15.35 2.86 -12.28
C LYS A 57 15.26 4.36 -11.98
N LEU A 58 15.52 4.75 -10.75
CA LEU A 58 15.65 6.13 -10.29
C LEU A 58 17.08 6.62 -10.50
N SER A 59 17.24 7.94 -10.64
CA SER A 59 18.56 8.57 -10.50
C SER A 59 19.18 8.20 -9.16
N HIS A 60 20.51 8.19 -9.05
CA HIS A 60 21.20 7.84 -7.82
C HIS A 60 20.72 8.67 -6.61
N LEU A 61 20.41 9.96 -6.82
CA LEU A 61 19.86 10.85 -5.81
C LEU A 61 18.45 10.43 -5.35
N ALA A 62 17.55 10.12 -6.29
CA ALA A 62 16.19 9.73 -5.97
C ALA A 62 16.13 8.35 -5.29
N ARG A 63 17.05 7.43 -5.65
CA ARG A 63 17.20 6.14 -4.96
C ARG A 63 17.71 6.33 -3.54
N GLY A 64 18.73 7.17 -3.34
CA GLY A 64 19.25 7.51 -2.01
C GLY A 64 18.15 8.11 -1.13
N PHE A 65 17.35 9.03 -1.65
CA PHE A 65 16.21 9.61 -0.93
C PHE A 65 15.16 8.55 -0.56
N ALA A 66 14.77 7.68 -1.48
CA ALA A 66 13.81 6.60 -1.20
C ALA A 66 14.33 5.65 -0.10
N ILE A 67 15.59 5.26 -0.15
CA ILE A 67 16.22 4.42 0.88
C ILE A 67 16.24 5.15 2.23
N ALA A 68 16.59 6.45 2.25
CA ALA A 68 16.59 7.23 3.50
C ALA A 68 15.18 7.31 4.12
N VAL A 69 14.13 7.53 3.32
CA VAL A 69 12.73 7.53 3.80
C VAL A 69 12.36 6.18 4.41
N VAL A 70 12.73 5.07 3.76
CA VAL A 70 12.49 3.71 4.28
C VAL A 70 13.21 3.47 5.60
N LEU A 71 14.48 3.87 5.70
CA LEU A 71 15.27 3.71 6.92
C LEU A 71 14.70 4.54 8.08
N VAL A 72 14.28 5.78 7.81
CA VAL A 72 13.63 6.63 8.82
C VAL A 72 12.30 6.02 9.26
N CYS A 73 11.48 5.54 8.33
CA CYS A 73 10.23 4.87 8.64
C CYS A 73 10.47 3.62 9.51
N ALA A 74 11.40 2.77 9.12
CA ALA A 74 11.77 1.57 9.88
C ALA A 74 12.31 1.91 11.29
N ALA A 75 13.12 2.96 11.42
CA ALA A 75 13.66 3.41 12.71
C ALA A 75 12.54 3.93 13.63
N VAL A 76 11.58 4.71 13.11
CA VAL A 76 10.42 5.21 13.88
C VAL A 76 9.53 4.07 14.33
N LEU A 77 9.24 3.10 13.45
CA LEU A 77 8.44 1.92 13.80
C LEU A 77 9.15 1.06 14.88
N ALA A 78 10.47 0.88 14.78
CA ALA A 78 11.25 0.17 15.77
C ALA A 78 11.29 0.93 17.12
N ALA A 79 11.48 2.25 17.10
CA ALA A 79 11.43 3.09 18.29
C ALA A 79 10.06 3.04 18.99
N GLY A 80 8.97 3.08 18.23
CA GLY A 80 7.61 2.98 18.77
C GLY A 80 7.31 1.64 19.45
N ARG A 81 8.07 0.59 19.12
CA ARG A 81 7.99 -0.72 19.79
C ARG A 81 8.80 -0.78 21.09
N LEU A 82 9.98 -0.18 21.08
CA LEU A 82 10.86 -0.14 22.26
C LEU A 82 10.34 0.82 23.32
N HIS A 83 9.74 1.92 22.86
CA HIS A 83 9.16 2.98 23.70
C HIS A 83 7.77 3.33 23.19
N PRO A 84 6.71 2.58 23.57
CA PRO A 84 5.36 2.81 23.07
C PRO A 84 4.82 4.14 23.61
N THR A 85 4.93 5.18 22.80
CA THR A 85 4.34 6.50 23.05
C THR A 85 3.30 6.81 21.96
N PRO A 86 2.19 7.50 22.28
CA PRO A 86 1.19 7.89 21.27
C PRO A 86 1.82 8.61 20.09
N PHE A 87 2.71 9.54 20.34
CA PHE A 87 3.40 10.32 19.31
C PHE A 87 4.19 9.45 18.31
N LEU A 88 4.91 8.42 18.78
CA LEU A 88 5.67 7.54 17.88
C LEU A 88 4.75 6.65 17.03
N HIS A 89 3.59 6.26 17.55
CA HIS A 89 2.60 5.52 16.78
C HIS A 89 1.95 6.39 15.69
N GLU A 90 1.55 7.62 16.02
CA GLU A 90 1.00 8.58 15.07
C GLU A 90 2.02 8.94 13.98
N LEU A 91 3.26 9.26 14.37
CA LEU A 91 4.35 9.55 13.44
C LEU A 91 4.64 8.36 12.54
N GLY A 92 4.64 7.13 13.09
CA GLY A 92 4.81 5.90 12.33
C GLY A 92 3.73 5.72 11.28
N SER A 93 2.45 5.85 11.66
CA SER A 93 1.31 5.75 10.74
C SER A 93 1.35 6.82 9.64
N PHE A 94 1.72 8.05 9.97
CA PHE A 94 1.91 9.12 9.00
C PHE A 94 3.01 8.80 7.99
N LEU A 95 4.18 8.36 8.47
CA LEU A 95 5.32 8.01 7.60
C LEU A 95 5.01 6.80 6.71
N VAL A 96 4.33 5.79 7.24
CA VAL A 96 3.88 4.64 6.44
C VAL A 96 2.93 5.09 5.34
N THR A 97 1.92 5.89 5.67
CA THR A 97 0.96 6.43 4.68
C THR A 97 1.67 7.23 3.59
N ALA A 98 2.56 8.16 3.97
CA ALA A 98 3.32 8.97 3.03
C ALA A 98 4.21 8.12 2.12
N THR A 99 4.87 7.10 2.69
CA THR A 99 5.74 6.18 1.94
C THR A 99 4.92 5.34 0.95
N LEU A 100 3.78 4.80 1.37
CA LEU A 100 2.92 4.01 0.49
C LEU A 100 2.35 4.85 -0.66
N LEU A 101 1.92 6.08 -0.39
CA LEU A 101 1.46 7.01 -1.43
C LEU A 101 2.60 7.37 -2.41
N LEU A 102 3.82 7.55 -1.91
CA LEU A 102 4.99 7.75 -2.75
C LEU A 102 5.22 6.55 -3.68
N TYR A 103 5.11 5.32 -3.16
CA TYR A 103 5.24 4.11 -3.98
C TYR A 103 4.12 3.97 -5.00
N VAL A 104 2.87 4.23 -4.64
CA VAL A 104 1.76 4.28 -5.60
C VAL A 104 2.09 5.23 -6.75
N ARG A 105 2.51 6.46 -6.43
CA ARG A 105 2.91 7.44 -7.44
C ARG A 105 4.03 6.94 -8.34
N ILE A 106 5.07 6.33 -7.77
CA ILE A 106 6.21 5.82 -8.53
C ILE A 106 5.79 4.68 -9.46
N VAL A 107 5.02 3.72 -8.97
CA VAL A 107 4.52 2.59 -9.78
C VAL A 107 3.66 3.11 -10.93
N LEU A 108 2.76 4.06 -10.67
CA LEU A 108 1.94 4.68 -11.71
C LEU A 108 2.78 5.43 -12.75
N LEU A 109 3.77 6.21 -12.34
CA LEU A 109 4.67 6.92 -13.27
C LEU A 109 5.45 5.95 -14.17
N VAL A 110 5.89 4.81 -13.64
CA VAL A 110 6.58 3.78 -14.42
C VAL A 110 5.60 3.07 -15.36
N MET A 111 4.40 2.76 -14.90
CA MET A 111 3.37 2.08 -15.68
C MET A 111 2.89 2.91 -16.87
N PHE A 112 2.69 4.22 -16.68
CA PHE A 112 2.21 5.13 -17.73
C PHE A 112 3.32 5.70 -18.62
N ARG A 113 4.59 5.30 -18.45
CA ARG A 113 5.63 5.63 -19.43
C ARG A 113 5.31 4.98 -20.77
N GLY A 114 5.46 5.72 -21.87
CA GLY A 114 5.18 5.24 -23.23
C GLY A 114 5.92 3.93 -23.59
N GLY A 115 5.38 3.15 -24.53
CA GLY A 115 5.95 1.89 -25.00
C GLY A 115 4.91 0.73 -25.02
N PRO A 116 5.29 -0.47 -25.48
CA PRO A 116 4.36 -1.60 -25.63
C PRO A 116 3.77 -2.03 -24.28
N ILE A 117 2.56 -2.58 -24.33
CA ILE A 117 1.93 -3.21 -23.16
C ILE A 117 2.66 -4.50 -22.88
N THR A 118 3.25 -4.57 -21.69
CA THR A 118 3.91 -5.77 -21.18
C THR A 118 3.13 -6.31 -19.98
N TRP A 119 3.33 -7.58 -19.66
CA TRP A 119 2.77 -8.20 -18.46
C TRP A 119 3.13 -7.44 -17.18
N SER A 120 4.34 -6.90 -17.11
CA SER A 120 4.81 -6.07 -15.99
C SER A 120 3.95 -4.82 -15.78
N ARG A 121 3.38 -4.22 -16.82
CA ARG A 121 2.48 -3.06 -16.67
C ARG A 121 1.16 -3.46 -16.02
N ILE A 122 0.61 -4.59 -16.40
CA ILE A 122 -0.61 -5.12 -15.78
C ILE A 122 -0.36 -5.43 -14.30
N GLN A 123 0.75 -6.10 -14.00
CA GLN A 123 1.18 -6.34 -12.61
C GLN A 123 1.41 -5.04 -11.83
N GLY A 124 1.99 -4.02 -12.48
CA GLY A 124 2.16 -2.69 -11.88
C GLY A 124 0.83 -2.07 -11.45
N GLY A 125 -0.21 -2.20 -12.29
CA GLY A 125 -1.55 -1.74 -11.96
C GLY A 125 -2.14 -2.47 -10.74
N VAL A 126 -2.01 -3.81 -10.70
CA VAL A 126 -2.44 -4.62 -9.55
C VAL A 126 -1.66 -4.23 -8.29
N CYS A 127 -0.34 -4.10 -8.40
CA CYS A 127 0.52 -3.68 -7.29
C CYS A 127 0.11 -2.29 -6.76
N ALA A 128 -0.12 -1.32 -7.66
CA ALA A 128 -0.56 0.02 -7.27
C ALA A 128 -1.91 0.01 -6.56
N TYR A 129 -2.85 -0.84 -6.98
CA TYR A 129 -4.15 -0.99 -6.34
C TYR A 129 -4.03 -1.55 -4.91
N LEU A 130 -3.20 -2.59 -4.72
CA LEU A 130 -2.94 -3.15 -3.40
C LEU A 130 -2.21 -2.15 -2.48
N LEU A 131 -1.22 -1.42 -3.01
CA LEU A 131 -0.54 -0.35 -2.26
C LEU A 131 -1.49 0.78 -1.87
N LEU A 132 -2.44 1.10 -2.74
CA LEU A 132 -3.45 2.13 -2.49
C LEU A 132 -4.36 1.73 -1.31
N GLY A 133 -4.85 0.49 -1.27
CA GLY A 133 -5.61 -0.03 -0.14
C GLY A 133 -4.81 0.00 1.18
N MET A 134 -3.54 -0.38 1.14
CA MET A 134 -2.67 -0.28 2.32
C MET A 134 -2.45 1.18 2.78
N ALA A 135 -2.34 2.12 1.83
CA ALA A 135 -2.19 3.54 2.14
C ALA A 135 -3.45 4.11 2.82
N TRP A 136 -4.64 3.75 2.32
CA TRP A 136 -5.91 4.12 2.95
C TRP A 136 -6.06 3.51 4.34
N ALA A 137 -5.74 2.23 4.51
CA ALA A 137 -5.77 1.57 5.81
C ALA A 137 -4.88 2.29 6.84
N SER A 138 -3.67 2.66 6.44
CA SER A 138 -2.74 3.42 7.29
C SER A 138 -3.24 4.84 7.57
N ALA A 139 -3.90 5.50 6.61
CA ALA A 139 -4.53 6.81 6.82
C ALA A 139 -5.70 6.72 7.82
N PHE A 140 -6.55 5.70 7.74
CA PHE A 140 -7.62 5.47 8.72
C PHE A 140 -7.06 5.17 10.11
N GLN A 141 -5.97 4.41 10.19
CA GLN A 141 -5.28 4.16 11.45
C GLN A 141 -4.77 5.47 12.07
N LEU A 142 -4.18 6.35 11.28
CA LEU A 142 -3.75 7.67 11.74
C LEU A 142 -4.93 8.50 12.25
N VAL A 143 -6.07 8.49 11.56
CA VAL A 143 -7.29 9.19 11.98
C VAL A 143 -7.80 8.66 13.32
N GLU A 144 -7.86 7.33 13.50
CA GLU A 144 -8.31 6.71 14.77
C GLU A 144 -7.33 7.01 15.91
N GLN A 145 -6.03 7.08 15.65
CA GLN A 145 -5.01 7.43 16.65
C GLN A 145 -5.09 8.90 17.07
N LEU A 146 -5.28 9.82 16.11
CA LEU A 146 -5.40 11.25 16.40
C LEU A 146 -6.74 11.61 17.06
N ILE A 147 -7.81 10.94 16.68
CA ILE A 147 -9.16 11.19 17.15
C ILE A 147 -9.81 9.84 17.49
N PRO A 148 -9.55 9.30 18.69
CA PRO A 148 -10.11 8.03 19.11
C PRO A 148 -11.65 8.02 19.05
N GLY A 149 -12.23 6.92 18.56
CA GLY A 149 -13.68 6.81 18.34
C GLY A 149 -14.13 7.34 16.98
N SER A 150 -13.22 7.59 16.04
CA SER A 150 -13.55 7.93 14.65
C SER A 150 -14.26 6.80 13.93
N PHE A 151 -14.00 5.55 14.34
CA PHE A 151 -14.61 4.35 13.79
C PHE A 151 -15.30 3.52 14.87
N ASN A 152 -16.46 2.95 14.54
CA ASN A 152 -17.16 2.00 15.40
C ASN A 152 -16.76 0.58 14.98
N PHE A 153 -16.17 -0.16 15.90
CA PHE A 153 -15.79 -1.57 15.72
C PHE A 153 -16.82 -2.45 16.47
N VAL A 154 -17.26 -3.55 15.85
CA VAL A 154 -18.17 -4.53 16.51
C VAL A 154 -17.58 -5.00 17.85
N THR A 155 -16.27 -5.23 17.87
CA THR A 155 -15.49 -5.49 19.08
C THR A 155 -14.33 -4.54 19.11
N ALA A 156 -14.11 -3.81 20.19
CA ALA A 156 -12.99 -2.88 20.29
C ALA A 156 -11.64 -3.61 20.10
N PRO A 157 -10.71 -3.03 19.30
CA PRO A 157 -9.37 -3.60 19.19
C PRO A 157 -8.65 -3.51 20.53
N THR A 158 -7.96 -4.58 20.93
CA THR A 158 -7.25 -4.64 22.22
C THR A 158 -5.84 -4.05 22.14
N ASP A 159 -5.28 -4.01 20.94
CA ASP A 159 -3.94 -3.50 20.66
C ASP A 159 -3.84 -2.90 19.26
N ILE A 160 -2.69 -2.27 18.99
CA ILE A 160 -2.41 -1.61 17.70
C ILE A 160 -2.38 -2.61 16.53
N ASP A 161 -2.04 -3.86 16.79
CA ASP A 161 -1.95 -4.90 15.77
C ASP A 161 -3.35 -5.30 15.28
N GLN A 162 -4.30 -5.46 16.21
CA GLN A 162 -5.69 -5.70 15.87
C GLN A 162 -6.31 -4.50 15.17
N LEU A 163 -6.03 -3.27 15.65
CA LEU A 163 -6.50 -2.04 15.00
C LEU A 163 -6.03 -2.00 13.54
N THR A 164 -4.73 -2.22 13.30
CA THR A 164 -4.15 -2.24 11.95
C THR A 164 -4.84 -3.29 11.07
N SER A 165 -5.00 -4.53 11.55
CA SER A 165 -5.61 -5.61 10.78
C SER A 165 -7.06 -5.31 10.39
N ARG A 166 -7.84 -4.76 11.33
CA ARG A 166 -9.24 -4.41 11.10
C ARG A 166 -9.39 -3.24 10.12
N LEU A 167 -8.50 -2.26 10.20
CA LEU A 167 -8.53 -1.13 9.27
C LEU A 167 -8.02 -1.51 7.87
N ILE A 168 -7.14 -2.51 7.75
CA ILE A 168 -6.82 -3.11 6.44
C ILE A 168 -8.06 -3.78 5.85
N TYR A 169 -8.79 -4.60 6.63
CA TYR A 169 -10.04 -5.20 6.19
C TYR A 169 -11.08 -4.14 5.79
N PHE A 170 -11.24 -3.10 6.60
CA PHE A 170 -12.15 -1.97 6.32
C PHE A 170 -11.81 -1.28 5.01
N SER A 171 -10.54 -0.93 4.82
CA SER A 171 -10.06 -0.26 3.60
C SER A 171 -10.30 -1.11 2.36
N PHE A 172 -9.89 -2.39 2.35
CA PHE A 172 -10.12 -3.24 1.18
C PHE A 172 -11.61 -3.50 0.94
N GLY A 173 -12.43 -3.60 1.99
CA GLY A 173 -13.89 -3.68 1.86
C GLY A 173 -14.49 -2.42 1.23
N THR A 174 -13.99 -1.24 1.59
CA THR A 174 -14.42 0.05 1.02
C THR A 174 -13.91 0.22 -0.41
N LEU A 175 -12.62 -0.01 -0.64
CA LEU A 175 -11.97 0.13 -1.94
C LEU A 175 -12.61 -0.76 -3.02
N THR A 176 -12.99 -1.98 -2.64
CA THR A 176 -13.66 -2.95 -3.54
C THR A 176 -15.17 -2.86 -3.50
N THR A 177 -15.75 -1.97 -2.68
CA THR A 177 -17.20 -1.80 -2.47
C THR A 177 -17.93 -3.03 -1.94
N VAL A 178 -17.23 -3.99 -1.36
CA VAL A 178 -17.83 -5.15 -0.67
C VAL A 178 -18.46 -4.72 0.65
N GLY A 179 -17.89 -3.68 1.28
CA GLY A 179 -18.30 -3.20 2.60
C GLY A 179 -17.63 -3.94 3.75
N SER A 180 -17.84 -3.43 4.95
CA SER A 180 -17.36 -4.03 6.19
C SER A 180 -18.32 -3.77 7.34
N SER A 181 -18.11 -4.47 8.46
CA SER A 181 -18.86 -4.23 9.71
C SER A 181 -18.38 -3.00 10.49
N ILE A 182 -17.27 -2.38 10.07
CA ILE A 182 -16.71 -1.18 10.69
C ILE A 182 -17.42 0.04 10.08
N THR A 183 -17.84 0.97 10.94
CA THR A 183 -18.61 2.14 10.50
C THR A 183 -17.86 3.43 10.88
N PRO A 184 -17.56 4.34 9.92
CA PRO A 184 -16.98 5.64 10.26
C PRO A 184 -18.04 6.51 10.94
N LEU A 185 -17.74 7.03 12.13
CA LEU A 185 -18.65 7.84 12.93
C LEU A 185 -18.48 9.33 12.65
N LEU A 186 -17.25 9.80 12.60
CA LEU A 186 -16.96 11.23 12.45
C LEU A 186 -17.11 11.69 10.99
N PRO A 187 -17.53 12.94 10.75
CA PRO A 187 -17.68 13.48 9.40
C PRO A 187 -16.42 13.38 8.55
N PHE A 188 -15.26 13.63 9.14
CA PHE A 188 -13.97 13.52 8.46
C PHE A 188 -13.66 12.07 8.04
N ALA A 189 -13.86 11.10 8.94
CA ALA A 189 -13.67 9.68 8.61
C ALA A 189 -14.64 9.21 7.51
N ARG A 190 -15.89 9.68 7.53
CA ARG A 190 -16.88 9.41 6.46
C ARG A 190 -16.44 9.99 5.12
N SER A 191 -15.94 11.22 5.10
CA SER A 191 -15.46 11.86 3.87
C SER A 191 -14.29 11.10 3.27
N LEU A 192 -13.33 10.67 4.10
CA LEU A 192 -12.21 9.84 3.65
C LEU A 192 -12.68 8.48 3.09
N THR A 193 -13.65 7.84 3.76
CA THR A 193 -14.24 6.56 3.29
C THR A 193 -14.91 6.72 1.93
N ILE A 194 -15.67 7.81 1.72
CA ILE A 194 -16.29 8.11 0.42
C ILE A 194 -15.21 8.35 -0.64
N ALA A 195 -14.16 9.10 -0.31
CA ALA A 195 -13.05 9.36 -1.22
C ALA A 195 -12.36 8.06 -1.64
N GLU A 196 -12.10 7.15 -0.68
CA GLU A 196 -11.56 5.82 -0.98
C GLU A 196 -12.47 5.03 -1.92
N ALA A 197 -13.76 4.97 -1.63
CA ALA A 197 -14.73 4.24 -2.46
C ALA A 197 -14.76 4.77 -3.91
N ILE A 198 -14.73 6.09 -4.09
CA ILE A 198 -14.68 6.72 -5.41
C ILE A 198 -13.38 6.33 -6.13
N VAL A 199 -12.23 6.45 -5.46
CA VAL A 199 -10.94 6.09 -6.03
C VAL A 199 -10.90 4.60 -6.36
N GLY A 200 -11.43 3.75 -5.49
CA GLY A 200 -11.52 2.30 -5.68
C GLY A 200 -12.29 1.88 -6.92
N GLN A 201 -13.35 2.61 -7.28
CA GLN A 201 -14.13 2.39 -8.49
C GLN A 201 -13.46 2.97 -9.74
N LEU A 202 -12.93 4.18 -9.63
CA LEU A 202 -12.34 4.87 -10.78
C LEU A 202 -10.99 4.26 -11.19
N PHE A 203 -10.20 3.78 -10.23
CA PHE A 203 -8.86 3.28 -10.51
C PHE A 203 -8.84 2.10 -11.50
N PRO A 204 -9.58 0.98 -11.29
CA PRO A 204 -9.61 -0.12 -12.25
C PRO A 204 -10.18 0.30 -13.61
N ALA A 205 -11.21 1.15 -13.64
CA ALA A 205 -11.83 1.62 -14.88
C ALA A 205 -10.85 2.47 -15.71
N THR A 206 -10.15 3.41 -15.08
CA THR A 206 -9.15 4.25 -15.75
C THR A 206 -7.92 3.44 -16.16
N LEU A 207 -7.49 2.48 -15.34
CA LEU A 207 -6.39 1.58 -15.66
C LEU A 207 -6.69 0.76 -16.92
N ILE A 208 -7.86 0.12 -16.99
CA ILE A 208 -8.26 -0.68 -18.16
C ILE A 208 -8.35 0.22 -19.39
N GLY A 209 -8.98 1.39 -19.28
CA GLY A 209 -9.08 2.35 -20.38
C GLY A 209 -7.72 2.78 -20.91
N ALA A 210 -6.78 3.07 -20.03
CA ALA A 210 -5.42 3.44 -20.41
C ALA A 210 -4.65 2.29 -21.07
N LEU A 211 -4.79 1.06 -20.56
CA LEU A 211 -4.17 -0.13 -21.16
C LEU A 211 -4.72 -0.38 -22.57
N VAL A 212 -6.03 -0.28 -22.76
CA VAL A 212 -6.66 -0.45 -24.08
C VAL A 212 -6.19 0.63 -25.05
N ALA A 213 -6.15 1.90 -24.63
CA ALA A 213 -5.64 2.99 -25.49
C ALA A 213 -4.20 2.75 -25.93
N MET A 214 -3.31 2.35 -25.02
CA MET A 214 -1.92 2.01 -25.34
C MET A 214 -1.82 0.80 -26.27
N ALA A 215 -2.71 -0.22 -26.14
CA ALA A 215 -2.75 -1.37 -27.04
C ALA A 215 -3.11 -0.95 -28.48
N MET A 216 -4.09 -0.09 -28.62
CA MET A 216 -4.51 0.42 -29.92
C MET A 216 -3.41 1.26 -30.59
N GLU A 217 -2.74 2.11 -29.82
CA GLU A 217 -1.63 2.92 -30.34
C GLU A 217 -0.45 2.06 -30.84
N SER A 218 -0.13 0.97 -30.10
CA SER A 218 0.95 0.05 -30.48
C SER A 218 0.67 -0.72 -31.77
N ARG A 219 -0.62 -0.99 -32.07
CA ARG A 219 -1.04 -1.67 -33.31
C ARG A 219 -1.04 -0.76 -34.54
N ASN A 220 -1.17 0.56 -34.33
CA ASN A 220 -1.25 1.54 -35.41
C ASN A 220 0.12 2.14 -35.77
N LYS A 221 1.21 1.75 -35.12
CA LYS A 221 2.58 2.11 -35.53
C LYS A 221 3.03 1.11 -36.59
N PRO A 222 3.33 1.57 -37.84
CA PRO A 222 3.78 0.73 -38.92
C PRO A 222 5.12 0.05 -38.62
#